data_f8c025ecf67b7efd0fa144ba92754514
#
_entry.id   f8c025ecf67b7efd0fa144ba92754514
#
_cell.length_a   1.000
_cell.length_b   1.000
_cell.length_c   1.000
_cell.angle_alpha   90.00
_cell.angle_beta   90.00
_cell.angle_gamma   90.00
#
_symmetry.space_group_name_H-M   'P 1'
#
loop_
_entity.id
_entity.type
_entity.pdbx_description
1 polymer ?
#
loop_
_entity_poly.entity_id
_entity_poly.type
_entity_poly.pdbx_seq_one_letter_code
_entity_poly.pdbx_strand_id
1 'polypeptide(L)'
;RVGSMRVFISWSGDRSKGLAQALKDWLPLVLHYVEPWMSEASIDAGQRWGIAVAKELEASNYGIICVTRENLNAPWVLFEAGALAKSLEDSQVIPLLLDLDFKDISGPLAQFQAKKAEKDGIEEVVQSINKAANHPVPEDRAKSLFDALWPQLEARFAAIPKPNTTAKPKRPTDEVMEELVSGIRSVELRLREMSEEPSPSRNRRMMKFHPLM
;
A
#
# COMPACT_ATOMS: atom_id res chain seq x y z
N ARG A 1 -7.67 -15.25 -22.67
CA ARG A 1 -8.33 -14.45 -21.60
C ARG A 1 -7.97 -13.01 -21.87
N VAL A 2 -8.96 -12.14 -22.03
CA VAL A 2 -8.80 -10.69 -22.06
C VAL A 2 -8.09 -10.35 -20.74
N GLY A 3 -6.96 -9.61 -20.79
CA GLY A 3 -6.07 -9.42 -19.66
C GLY A 3 -6.80 -8.86 -18.45
N SER A 4 -6.90 -9.64 -17.37
CA SER A 4 -7.39 -9.17 -16.08
C SER A 4 -6.36 -8.23 -15.45
N MET A 5 -6.83 -7.22 -14.74
CA MET A 5 -6.00 -6.27 -13.99
C MET A 5 -6.16 -6.53 -12.49
N ARG A 6 -5.09 -6.93 -11.84
CA ARG A 6 -5.08 -7.11 -10.38
C ARG A 6 -4.99 -5.75 -9.70
N VAL A 7 -5.93 -5.50 -8.79
CA VAL A 7 -5.94 -4.31 -7.92
C VAL A 7 -5.80 -4.78 -6.49
N PHE A 8 -4.68 -4.43 -5.87
CA PHE A 8 -4.44 -4.73 -4.47
C PHE A 8 -5.15 -3.71 -3.57
N ILE A 9 -5.87 -4.16 -2.56
CA ILE A 9 -6.55 -3.31 -1.58
C ILE A 9 -6.01 -3.62 -0.19
N SER A 10 -5.22 -2.69 0.34
CA SER A 10 -4.62 -2.76 1.68
C SER A 10 -5.54 -2.15 2.73
N TRP A 11 -5.63 -2.80 3.89
CA TRP A 11 -6.45 -2.36 5.00
C TRP A 11 -5.87 -2.76 6.35
N SER A 12 -6.26 -2.05 7.42
CA SER A 12 -5.94 -2.40 8.80
C SER A 12 -6.97 -1.80 9.76
N GLY A 13 -7.54 -2.64 10.61
CA GLY A 13 -8.63 -2.29 11.51
C GLY A 13 -10.01 -2.37 10.85
N ASP A 14 -11.06 -2.42 11.66
CA ASP A 14 -12.42 -2.79 11.22
C ASP A 14 -13.02 -1.81 10.20
N ARG A 15 -12.83 -0.50 10.40
CA ARG A 15 -13.37 0.51 9.48
C ARG A 15 -12.69 0.47 8.12
N SER A 16 -11.38 0.36 8.11
CA SER A 16 -10.58 0.21 6.91
C SER A 16 -10.91 -1.09 6.17
N LYS A 17 -11.17 -2.19 6.91
CA LYS A 17 -11.67 -3.45 6.35
C LYS A 17 -13.03 -3.27 5.67
N GLY A 18 -13.95 -2.56 6.30
CA GLY A 18 -15.27 -2.25 5.73
C GLY A 18 -15.16 -1.50 4.41
N LEU A 19 -14.27 -0.49 4.35
CA LEU A 19 -13.98 0.25 3.12
C LEU A 19 -13.40 -0.66 2.02
N ALA A 20 -12.40 -1.47 2.37
CA ALA A 20 -11.75 -2.40 1.45
C ALA A 20 -12.72 -3.44 0.90
N GLN A 21 -13.57 -4.02 1.75
CA GLN A 21 -14.57 -4.99 1.34
C GLN A 21 -15.62 -4.39 0.41
N ALA A 22 -16.09 -3.17 0.71
CA ALA A 22 -17.04 -2.47 -0.15
C ALA A 22 -16.47 -2.26 -1.56
N LEU A 23 -15.20 -1.84 -1.66
CA LEU A 23 -14.52 -1.66 -2.94
C LEU A 23 -14.27 -2.98 -3.67
N LYS A 24 -13.83 -4.02 -2.94
CA LYS A 24 -13.59 -5.36 -3.51
C LYS A 24 -14.81 -5.90 -4.25
N ASP A 25 -15.99 -5.75 -3.64
CA ASP A 25 -17.24 -6.28 -4.21
C ASP A 25 -17.80 -5.40 -5.32
N TRP A 26 -17.50 -4.09 -5.28
CA TRP A 26 -18.12 -3.11 -6.17
C TRP A 26 -17.27 -2.80 -7.43
N LEU A 27 -15.94 -2.74 -7.34
CA LEU A 27 -15.08 -2.39 -8.47
C LEU A 27 -15.30 -3.27 -9.71
N PRO A 28 -15.44 -4.61 -9.59
CA PRO A 28 -15.69 -5.47 -10.76
C PRO A 28 -17.03 -5.22 -11.46
N LEU A 29 -17.99 -4.59 -10.77
CA LEU A 29 -19.28 -4.24 -11.35
C LEU A 29 -19.17 -3.07 -12.33
N VAL A 30 -18.25 -2.14 -12.06
CA VAL A 30 -17.96 -0.98 -12.91
C VAL A 30 -16.92 -1.31 -13.97
N LEU A 31 -15.83 -1.99 -13.57
CA LEU A 31 -14.70 -2.36 -14.40
C LEU A 31 -14.56 -3.91 -14.39
N HIS A 32 -15.25 -4.58 -15.28
CA HIS A 32 -15.40 -6.04 -15.30
C HIS A 32 -14.08 -6.84 -15.41
N TYR A 33 -12.99 -6.21 -15.87
CA TYR A 33 -11.66 -6.82 -15.97
C TYR A 33 -10.84 -6.66 -14.69
N VAL A 34 -11.33 -5.90 -13.70
CA VAL A 34 -10.63 -5.71 -12.43
C VAL A 34 -10.84 -6.91 -11.54
N GLU A 35 -9.73 -7.49 -11.07
CA GLU A 35 -9.69 -8.53 -10.06
C GLU A 35 -9.14 -7.94 -8.74
N PRO A 36 -10.02 -7.46 -7.84
CA PRO A 36 -9.58 -6.92 -6.57
C PRO A 36 -9.07 -8.03 -5.66
N TRP A 37 -7.91 -7.82 -5.10
CA TRP A 37 -7.35 -8.70 -4.09
C TRP A 37 -7.11 -7.92 -2.80
N MET A 38 -7.56 -8.45 -1.69
CA MET A 38 -7.28 -7.89 -0.36
C MET A 38 -6.65 -8.94 0.52
N SER A 39 -5.70 -8.55 1.36
CA SER A 39 -5.05 -9.45 2.30
C SER A 39 -6.10 -10.02 3.27
N GLU A 40 -6.11 -11.34 3.46
CA GLU A 40 -7.05 -12.01 4.38
C GLU A 40 -6.68 -11.82 5.85
N ALA A 41 -5.44 -11.42 6.12
CA ALA A 41 -4.96 -11.24 7.47
C ALA A 41 -5.20 -9.82 7.95
N SER A 42 -5.95 -9.67 9.04
CA SER A 42 -5.77 -8.58 9.98
C SER A 42 -4.32 -8.68 10.48
N ILE A 43 -3.46 -7.86 9.91
CA ILE A 43 -2.04 -7.98 10.17
C ILE A 43 -1.77 -7.33 11.50
N ASP A 44 -1.65 -8.17 12.53
CA ASP A 44 -0.98 -7.78 13.75
C ASP A 44 0.43 -7.33 13.38
N ALA A 45 0.77 -6.12 13.83
CA ALA A 45 2.01 -5.43 13.53
C ALA A 45 3.24 -6.32 13.80
N GLY A 46 3.73 -6.97 12.74
CA GLY A 46 4.93 -7.79 12.78
C GLY A 46 5.69 -7.72 11.46
N GLN A 47 7.00 -7.76 11.52
CA GLN A 47 7.98 -7.57 10.45
C GLN A 47 7.75 -8.31 9.10
N ARG A 48 6.82 -9.25 9.02
CA ARG A 48 6.56 -10.04 7.81
C ARG A 48 5.54 -9.43 6.85
N TRP A 49 4.75 -8.50 7.34
CA TRP A 49 3.66 -7.93 6.55
C TRP A 49 4.18 -7.02 5.43
N GLY A 50 5.15 -6.14 5.69
CA GLY A 50 5.74 -5.25 4.67
C GLY A 50 6.29 -6.00 3.46
N ILE A 51 6.91 -7.15 3.69
CA ILE A 51 7.44 -8.01 2.62
C ILE A 51 6.29 -8.63 1.80
N ALA A 52 5.21 -9.05 2.47
CA ALA A 52 4.06 -9.66 1.80
C ALA A 52 3.30 -8.64 0.94
N VAL A 53 3.07 -7.41 1.46
CA VAL A 53 2.43 -6.33 0.70
C VAL A 53 3.29 -5.84 -0.45
N ALA A 54 4.58 -5.65 -0.24
CA ALA A 54 5.50 -5.26 -1.32
C ALA A 54 5.46 -6.29 -2.46
N LYS A 55 5.51 -7.59 -2.14
CA LYS A 55 5.42 -8.68 -3.12
C LYS A 55 4.08 -8.71 -3.87
N GLU A 56 2.97 -8.44 -3.17
CA GLU A 56 1.66 -8.41 -3.81
C GLU A 56 1.46 -7.16 -4.66
N LEU A 57 2.04 -6.04 -4.26
CA LEU A 57 2.03 -4.82 -5.07
C LEU A 57 2.93 -4.96 -6.32
N GLU A 58 4.09 -5.60 -6.20
CA GLU A 58 4.91 -5.96 -7.37
C GLU A 58 4.14 -6.87 -8.34
N ALA A 59 3.28 -7.75 -7.81
CA ALA A 59 2.42 -8.63 -8.62
C ALA A 59 1.13 -7.94 -9.11
N SER A 60 0.84 -6.71 -8.64
CA SER A 60 -0.38 -5.96 -8.94
C SER A 60 -0.02 -4.67 -9.66
N ASN A 61 -0.77 -4.33 -10.70
CA ASN A 61 -0.54 -3.12 -11.48
C ASN A 61 -1.04 -1.85 -10.75
N TYR A 62 -1.85 -2.03 -9.69
CA TYR A 62 -2.52 -0.93 -9.00
C TYR A 62 -2.77 -1.28 -7.52
N GLY A 63 -2.58 -0.31 -6.64
CA GLY A 63 -2.79 -0.48 -5.20
C GLY A 63 -3.69 0.61 -4.62
N ILE A 64 -4.61 0.24 -3.75
CA ILE A 64 -5.43 1.14 -2.94
C ILE A 64 -5.10 0.89 -1.47
N ILE A 65 -4.69 1.94 -0.76
CA ILE A 65 -4.47 1.89 0.69
C ILE A 65 -5.66 2.53 1.39
N CYS A 66 -6.46 1.75 2.10
CA CYS A 66 -7.61 2.23 2.84
C CYS A 66 -7.17 2.89 4.15
N VAL A 67 -7.23 4.22 4.21
CA VAL A 67 -6.76 5.02 5.34
C VAL A 67 -7.94 5.55 6.13
N THR A 68 -7.92 5.33 7.44
CA THR A 68 -8.89 5.83 8.41
C THR A 68 -8.16 6.51 9.56
N ARG A 69 -8.89 7.23 10.41
CA ARG A 69 -8.31 7.90 11.59
C ARG A 69 -7.60 6.93 12.54
N GLU A 70 -8.08 5.69 12.61
CA GLU A 70 -7.55 4.67 13.51
C GLU A 70 -6.21 4.09 13.03
N ASN A 71 -5.97 4.06 11.71
CA ASN A 71 -4.77 3.47 11.13
C ASN A 71 -3.80 4.50 10.53
N LEU A 72 -4.19 5.78 10.47
CA LEU A 72 -3.38 6.86 9.88
C LEU A 72 -1.94 6.93 10.41
N ASN A 73 -1.79 6.73 11.73
CA ASN A 73 -0.50 6.78 12.42
C ASN A 73 0.05 5.38 12.74
N ALA A 74 -0.49 4.34 12.13
CA ALA A 74 0.06 3.00 12.32
C ALA A 74 1.48 2.95 11.73
N PRO A 75 2.50 2.52 12.49
CA PRO A 75 3.91 2.53 12.04
C PRO A 75 4.12 1.81 10.70
N TRP A 76 3.35 0.77 10.46
CA TRP A 76 3.40 0.01 9.21
C TRP A 76 2.92 0.81 7.99
N VAL A 77 1.88 1.62 8.10
CA VAL A 77 1.40 2.50 7.00
C VAL A 77 2.50 3.47 6.58
N LEU A 78 3.24 4.00 7.56
CA LEU A 78 4.32 4.96 7.33
C LEU A 78 5.56 4.28 6.74
N PHE A 79 5.91 3.11 7.25
CA PHE A 79 7.08 2.36 6.79
C PHE A 79 6.90 1.82 5.37
N GLU A 80 5.72 1.35 5.05
CA GLU A 80 5.44 0.71 3.75
C GLU A 80 5.17 1.68 2.64
N ALA A 81 4.52 2.81 2.90
CA ALA A 81 4.46 3.88 1.93
C ALA A 81 5.87 4.30 1.48
N GLY A 82 6.85 4.30 2.38
CA GLY A 82 8.26 4.56 2.06
C GLY A 82 8.94 3.44 1.27
N ALA A 83 8.69 2.18 1.63
CA ALA A 83 9.24 1.01 0.93
C ALA A 83 8.60 0.83 -0.45
N LEU A 84 7.29 1.08 -0.55
CA LEU A 84 6.51 1.04 -1.79
C LEU A 84 6.93 2.14 -2.76
N ALA A 85 7.17 3.36 -2.30
CA ALA A 85 7.65 4.44 -3.15
C ALA A 85 8.98 4.13 -3.84
N LYS A 86 9.80 3.26 -3.23
CA LYS A 86 11.12 2.87 -3.77
C LYS A 86 11.07 1.68 -4.73
N SER A 87 10.06 0.80 -4.60
CA SER A 87 9.93 -0.41 -5.44
C SER A 87 8.94 -0.25 -6.60
N LEU A 88 8.22 0.87 -6.68
CA LEU A 88 7.10 1.05 -7.59
C LEU A 88 7.34 2.18 -8.60
N GLU A 89 8.43 2.09 -9.38
CA GLU A 89 8.61 3.01 -10.51
C GLU A 89 7.48 2.88 -11.56
N ASP A 90 6.78 1.73 -11.59
CA ASP A 90 5.72 1.42 -12.57
C ASP A 90 4.32 1.15 -11.99
N SER A 91 4.14 1.08 -10.67
CA SER A 91 2.84 0.77 -10.05
C SER A 91 2.19 1.99 -9.44
N GLN A 92 0.89 2.18 -9.71
CA GLN A 92 0.12 3.28 -9.15
C GLN A 92 -0.45 2.90 -7.79
N VAL A 93 -0.16 3.70 -6.75
CA VAL A 93 -0.70 3.52 -5.40
C VAL A 93 -1.48 4.76 -5.01
N ILE A 94 -2.71 4.57 -4.55
CA ILE A 94 -3.58 5.65 -4.10
C ILE A 94 -4.00 5.41 -2.64
N PRO A 95 -3.64 6.29 -1.71
CA PRO A 95 -4.29 6.35 -0.41
C PRO A 95 -5.74 6.81 -0.57
N LEU A 96 -6.69 6.01 -0.07
CA LEU A 96 -8.10 6.33 -0.06
C LEU A 96 -8.55 6.65 1.37
N LEU A 97 -9.01 7.86 1.58
CA LEU A 97 -9.27 8.46 2.89
C LEU A 97 -10.75 8.33 3.27
N LEU A 98 -11.03 7.67 4.39
CA LEU A 98 -12.37 7.61 4.98
C LEU A 98 -12.42 8.50 6.23
N ASP A 99 -13.30 9.51 6.21
CA ASP A 99 -13.48 10.51 7.29
C ASP A 99 -12.16 11.24 7.67
N LEU A 100 -11.33 11.53 6.67
CA LEU A 100 -10.07 12.26 6.79
C LEU A 100 -9.98 13.36 5.73
N ASP A 101 -9.28 14.43 6.06
CA ASP A 101 -8.88 15.46 5.11
C ASP A 101 -7.43 15.27 4.64
N PHE A 102 -7.09 15.86 3.49
CA PHE A 102 -5.71 15.80 2.95
C PHE A 102 -4.67 16.38 3.92
N LYS A 103 -5.05 17.37 4.74
CA LYS A 103 -4.20 17.96 5.79
C LYS A 103 -3.88 17.01 6.94
N ASP A 104 -4.67 15.96 7.10
CA ASP A 104 -4.47 14.96 8.17
C ASP A 104 -3.35 13.97 7.80
N ILE A 105 -2.95 13.93 6.51
CA ILE A 105 -1.90 13.05 6.01
C ILE A 105 -0.54 13.68 6.20
N SER A 106 0.40 12.93 6.75
CA SER A 106 1.79 13.34 6.95
C SER A 106 2.77 12.20 6.63
N GLY A 107 4.06 12.52 6.61
CA GLY A 107 5.10 11.52 6.39
C GLY A 107 5.05 10.86 5.01
N PRO A 108 5.37 9.56 4.90
CA PRO A 108 5.47 8.85 3.62
C PRO A 108 4.18 8.82 2.79
N LEU A 109 3.00 8.86 3.42
CA LEU A 109 1.73 8.91 2.70
C LEU A 109 1.52 10.21 1.93
N ALA A 110 2.10 11.32 2.39
CA ALA A 110 1.95 12.63 1.76
C ALA A 110 2.60 12.74 0.37
N GLN A 111 3.48 11.80 0.00
CA GLN A 111 4.07 11.75 -1.34
C GLN A 111 3.13 11.19 -2.41
N PHE A 112 2.04 10.52 -2.00
CA PHE A 112 1.06 9.96 -2.93
C PHE A 112 -0.13 10.91 -3.13
N GLN A 113 -0.75 10.82 -4.30
CA GLN A 113 -1.98 11.54 -4.59
C GLN A 113 -3.17 10.83 -3.94
N ALA A 114 -3.46 11.18 -2.69
CA ALA A 114 -4.59 10.62 -1.97
C ALA A 114 -5.93 11.08 -2.59
N LYS A 115 -6.96 10.23 -2.42
CA LYS A 115 -8.35 10.52 -2.78
C LYS A 115 -9.25 10.31 -1.58
N LYS A 116 -10.40 11.01 -1.53
CA LYS A 116 -11.40 10.80 -0.48
C LYS A 116 -12.36 9.68 -0.88
N ALA A 117 -12.86 8.94 0.11
CA ALA A 117 -13.90 7.93 -0.08
C ALA A 117 -15.29 8.59 -0.25
N GLU A 118 -15.38 9.51 -1.19
CA GLU A 118 -16.54 10.29 -1.60
C GLU A 118 -16.74 10.13 -3.11
N LYS A 119 -17.89 10.54 -3.64
CA LYS A 119 -18.24 10.31 -5.06
C LYS A 119 -17.15 10.72 -6.02
N ASP A 120 -16.68 11.96 -5.92
CA ASP A 120 -15.68 12.51 -6.85
C ASP A 120 -14.33 11.78 -6.71
N GLY A 121 -13.90 11.50 -5.48
CA GLY A 121 -12.64 10.78 -5.24
C GLY A 121 -12.66 9.34 -5.74
N ILE A 122 -13.78 8.64 -5.60
CA ILE A 122 -13.93 7.28 -6.13
C ILE A 122 -14.06 7.30 -7.66
N GLU A 123 -14.72 8.29 -8.24
CA GLU A 123 -14.76 8.46 -9.70
C GLU A 123 -13.35 8.62 -10.27
N GLU A 124 -12.52 9.46 -9.65
CA GLU A 124 -11.11 9.62 -10.04
C GLU A 124 -10.29 8.32 -9.90
N VAL A 125 -10.54 7.53 -8.83
CA VAL A 125 -9.91 6.22 -8.65
C VAL A 125 -10.30 5.27 -9.78
N VAL A 126 -11.58 5.17 -10.11
CA VAL A 126 -12.10 4.33 -11.21
C VAL A 126 -11.50 4.74 -12.55
N GLN A 127 -11.45 6.05 -12.83
CA GLN A 127 -10.85 6.59 -14.06
C GLN A 127 -9.35 6.27 -14.13
N SER A 128 -8.63 6.40 -13.01
CA SER A 128 -7.19 6.08 -12.93
C SER A 128 -6.93 4.59 -13.16
N ILE A 129 -7.72 3.70 -12.55
CA ILE A 129 -7.64 2.25 -12.80
C ILE A 129 -7.93 1.95 -14.27
N ASN A 130 -9.00 2.53 -14.83
CA ASN A 130 -9.37 2.31 -16.22
C ASN A 130 -8.27 2.77 -17.20
N LYS A 131 -7.67 3.91 -16.93
CA LYS A 131 -6.57 4.46 -17.74
C LYS A 131 -5.30 3.62 -17.68
N ALA A 132 -5.03 2.96 -16.55
CA ALA A 132 -3.89 2.07 -16.38
C ALA A 132 -4.09 0.68 -16.99
N ALA A 133 -5.29 0.33 -17.43
CA ALA A 133 -5.61 -0.98 -17.99
C ALA A 133 -5.10 -1.11 -19.42
N ASN A 134 -4.65 -2.31 -19.79
CA ASN A 134 -4.24 -2.63 -21.17
C ASN A 134 -5.41 -2.53 -22.17
N HIS A 135 -6.62 -2.81 -21.71
CA HIS A 135 -7.85 -2.73 -22.50
C HIS A 135 -8.92 -1.97 -21.71
N PRO A 136 -8.85 -0.62 -21.70
CA PRO A 136 -9.78 0.19 -20.93
C PRO A 136 -11.21 0.08 -21.49
N VAL A 137 -12.18 0.19 -20.59
CA VAL A 137 -13.58 0.42 -20.97
C VAL A 137 -13.70 1.86 -21.51
N PRO A 138 -14.48 2.11 -22.58
CA PRO A 138 -14.76 3.49 -23.00
C PRO A 138 -15.22 4.36 -21.83
N GLU A 139 -14.68 5.57 -21.74
CA GLU A 139 -14.88 6.47 -20.58
C GLU A 139 -16.36 6.74 -20.32
N ASP A 140 -17.15 7.00 -21.37
CA ASP A 140 -18.61 7.23 -21.25
C ASP A 140 -19.34 6.03 -20.64
N ARG A 141 -18.92 4.82 -21.00
CA ARG A 141 -19.48 3.60 -20.45
C ARG A 141 -19.08 3.39 -19.00
N ALA A 142 -17.81 3.60 -18.67
CA ALA A 142 -17.32 3.51 -17.31
C ALA A 142 -18.04 4.52 -16.41
N LYS A 143 -18.21 5.76 -16.88
CA LYS A 143 -18.95 6.81 -16.18
C LYS A 143 -20.44 6.45 -15.98
N SER A 144 -21.11 5.97 -17.02
CA SER A 144 -22.51 5.56 -16.93
C SER A 144 -22.71 4.43 -15.91
N LEU A 145 -21.83 3.44 -15.90
CA LEU A 145 -21.87 2.35 -14.91
C LEU A 145 -21.56 2.86 -13.49
N PHE A 146 -20.56 3.75 -13.37
CA PHE A 146 -20.23 4.40 -12.11
C PHE A 146 -21.46 5.13 -11.52
N ASP A 147 -22.08 6.01 -12.28
CA ASP A 147 -23.23 6.79 -11.82
C ASP A 147 -24.43 5.90 -11.44
N ALA A 148 -24.68 4.82 -12.20
CA ALA A 148 -25.74 3.87 -11.91
C ALA A 148 -25.47 3.05 -10.63
N LEU A 149 -24.22 2.72 -10.34
CA LEU A 149 -23.83 1.84 -9.23
C LEU A 149 -23.33 2.60 -8.01
N TRP A 150 -23.09 3.91 -8.11
CA TRP A 150 -22.65 4.74 -7.00
C TRP A 150 -23.55 4.66 -5.76
N PRO A 151 -24.89 4.74 -5.86
CA PRO A 151 -25.75 4.67 -4.67
C PRO A 151 -25.57 3.38 -3.87
N GLN A 152 -25.20 2.27 -4.52
CA GLN A 152 -24.92 1.00 -3.84
C GLN A 152 -23.62 1.08 -3.01
N LEU A 153 -22.57 1.70 -3.56
CA LEU A 153 -21.32 1.89 -2.84
C LEU A 153 -21.47 2.89 -1.70
N GLU A 154 -22.14 4.00 -1.94
CA GLU A 154 -22.44 5.03 -0.94
C GLU A 154 -23.17 4.46 0.27
N ALA A 155 -24.18 3.61 0.04
CA ALA A 155 -24.90 2.92 1.12
C ALA A 155 -23.97 2.00 1.93
N ARG A 156 -23.02 1.31 1.28
CA ARG A 156 -22.03 0.49 1.98
C ARG A 156 -21.06 1.35 2.80
N PHE A 157 -20.61 2.49 2.29
CA PHE A 157 -19.78 3.43 3.05
C PHE A 157 -20.52 4.00 4.26
N ALA A 158 -21.79 4.36 4.10
CA ALA A 158 -22.62 4.85 5.18
C ALA A 158 -22.86 3.80 6.30
N ALA A 159 -22.79 2.52 5.97
CA ALA A 159 -22.89 1.42 6.93
C ALA A 159 -21.61 1.18 7.75
N ILE A 160 -20.46 1.77 7.35
CA ILE A 160 -19.21 1.67 8.11
C ILE A 160 -19.39 2.48 9.41
N PRO A 161 -19.10 1.89 10.59
CA PRO A 161 -19.22 2.59 11.86
C PRO A 161 -18.42 3.90 11.86
N LYS A 162 -19.01 4.97 12.42
CA LYS A 162 -18.29 6.24 12.59
C LYS A 162 -17.13 6.09 13.57
N PRO A 163 -16.06 6.93 13.46
CA PRO A 163 -14.94 6.85 14.38
C PRO A 163 -15.42 7.04 15.82
N ASN A 164 -14.94 6.20 16.72
CA ASN A 164 -15.14 6.39 18.16
C ASN A 164 -14.33 7.62 18.60
N THR A 165 -15.00 8.75 18.77
CA THR A 165 -14.39 10.00 19.24
C THR A 165 -13.85 9.91 20.69
N THR A 166 -14.15 8.83 21.41
CA THR A 166 -13.72 8.57 22.78
C THR A 166 -12.46 7.73 22.91
N ALA A 167 -11.94 7.17 21.81
CA ALA A 167 -10.68 6.44 21.87
C ALA A 167 -9.52 7.42 22.05
N LYS A 168 -9.02 7.53 23.28
CA LYS A 168 -7.72 8.17 23.58
C LYS A 168 -6.64 7.59 22.67
N PRO A 169 -5.71 8.40 22.14
CA PRO A 169 -4.57 7.89 21.40
C PRO A 169 -3.86 6.84 22.25
N LYS A 170 -3.70 5.64 21.73
CA LYS A 170 -3.25 4.46 22.49
C LYS A 170 -1.78 4.52 22.93
N ARG A 171 -0.99 5.50 22.47
CA ARG A 171 0.37 5.79 22.96
C ARG A 171 0.72 7.26 22.78
N PRO A 172 1.48 7.86 23.70
CA PRO A 172 2.09 9.17 23.50
C PRO A 172 2.96 9.16 22.23
N THR A 173 2.90 10.20 21.44
CA THR A 173 3.68 10.37 20.20
C THR A 173 5.20 10.22 20.46
N ASP A 174 5.66 10.59 21.65
CA ASP A 174 7.05 10.53 22.06
C ASP A 174 7.58 9.08 22.17
N GLU A 175 6.79 8.14 22.69
CA GLU A 175 7.17 6.72 22.76
C GLU A 175 7.31 6.10 21.37
N VAL A 176 6.42 6.47 20.44
CA VAL A 176 6.48 6.00 19.05
C VAL A 176 7.69 6.57 18.31
N MET A 177 8.02 7.83 18.58
CA MET A 177 9.20 8.49 18.02
C MET A 177 10.51 7.87 18.55
N GLU A 178 10.58 7.54 19.84
CA GLU A 178 11.75 6.85 20.40
C GLU A 178 11.94 5.45 19.80
N GLU A 179 10.87 4.71 19.58
CA GLU A 179 10.91 3.38 18.96
C GLU A 179 11.33 3.46 17.49
N LEU A 180 10.86 4.46 16.74
CA LEU A 180 11.29 4.74 15.37
C LEU A 180 12.77 5.13 15.29
N VAL A 181 13.23 6.01 16.15
CA VAL A 181 14.64 6.44 16.21
C VAL A 181 15.54 5.26 16.59
N SER A 182 15.10 4.41 17.51
CA SER A 182 15.81 3.17 17.88
C SER A 182 15.87 2.19 16.72
N GLY A 183 14.78 2.02 15.97
CA GLY A 183 14.71 1.19 14.77
C GLY A 183 15.65 1.66 13.66
N ILE A 184 15.68 2.95 13.39
CA ILE A 184 16.58 3.57 12.39
C ILE A 184 18.04 3.35 12.77
N ARG A 185 18.42 3.57 14.05
CA ARG A 185 19.77 3.30 14.54
C ARG A 185 20.20 1.84 14.39
N SER A 186 19.27 0.91 14.61
CA SER A 186 19.53 -0.52 14.44
C SER A 186 19.79 -0.89 12.96
N VAL A 187 19.08 -0.25 12.05
CA VAL A 187 19.27 -0.44 10.60
C VAL A 187 20.61 0.17 10.14
N GLU A 188 20.95 1.36 10.63
CA GLU A 188 22.23 1.99 10.33
C GLU A 188 23.43 1.16 10.81
N LEU A 189 23.35 0.58 12.02
CA LEU A 189 24.38 -0.30 12.56
C LEU A 189 24.57 -1.55 11.67
N ARG A 190 23.48 -2.20 11.28
CA ARG A 190 23.55 -3.37 10.38
C ARG A 190 24.10 -3.03 8.99
N LEU A 191 23.76 -1.88 8.44
CA LEU A 191 24.31 -1.42 7.17
C LEU A 191 25.81 -1.15 7.26
N ARG A 192 26.31 -0.61 8.39
CA ARG A 192 27.74 -0.43 8.63
C ARG A 192 28.46 -1.76 8.75
N GLU A 193 27.93 -2.72 9.51
CA GLU A 193 28.49 -4.06 9.64
C GLU A 193 28.59 -4.78 8.27
N MET A 194 27.55 -4.65 7.44
CA MET A 194 27.54 -5.23 6.08
C MET A 194 28.53 -4.52 5.12
N SER A 195 28.85 -3.25 5.35
CA SER A 195 29.81 -2.50 4.54
C SER A 195 31.25 -2.69 4.99
N GLU A 196 31.49 -3.17 6.22
CA GLU A 196 32.82 -3.40 6.80
C GLU A 196 33.29 -4.86 6.68
N GLU A 197 32.50 -5.80 6.15
CA GLU A 197 32.98 -7.15 5.85
C GLU A 197 34.04 -7.10 4.75
N PRO A 198 35.31 -7.48 5.05
CA PRO A 198 36.39 -7.48 4.05
C PRO A 198 36.10 -8.54 2.99
N SER A 199 36.12 -8.14 1.73
CA SER A 199 36.10 -9.04 0.57
C SER A 199 37.09 -10.20 0.78
N PRO A 200 36.68 -11.46 0.53
CA PRO A 200 37.61 -12.60 0.65
C PRO A 200 38.74 -12.43 -0.38
N SER A 201 39.97 -12.21 0.14
CA SER A 201 41.19 -12.10 -0.65
C SER A 201 41.34 -13.33 -1.54
N ARG A 202 41.33 -13.08 -2.86
CA ARG A 202 41.70 -14.06 -3.87
C ARG A 202 43.12 -14.53 -3.61
N ASN A 203 43.29 -15.65 -2.92
CA ASN A 203 44.56 -16.32 -2.74
C ASN A 203 44.98 -16.92 -4.07
N ARG A 204 45.76 -16.15 -4.82
CA ARG A 204 46.39 -16.58 -6.07
C ARG A 204 47.55 -17.54 -5.71
N ARG A 205 47.26 -18.84 -5.71
CA ARG A 205 48.29 -19.90 -5.61
C ARG A 205 49.22 -19.77 -6.81
N MET A 206 50.43 -19.23 -6.59
CA MET A 206 51.56 -19.33 -7.52
C MET A 206 51.95 -20.81 -7.60
N MET A 207 51.68 -21.46 -8.74
CA MET A 207 52.34 -22.70 -9.12
C MET A 207 53.80 -22.40 -9.44
N LYS A 208 54.75 -22.87 -8.59
CA LYS A 208 56.16 -22.92 -8.89
C LYS A 208 56.40 -24.05 -9.91
N PHE A 209 56.75 -23.69 -11.10
CA PHE A 209 57.37 -24.63 -12.06
C PHE A 209 58.76 -24.99 -11.59
N HIS A 210 59.03 -26.28 -11.43
CA HIS A 210 60.38 -26.84 -11.29
C HIS A 210 60.83 -27.29 -12.67
N PRO A 211 62.03 -26.92 -13.17
CA PRO A 211 62.58 -27.54 -14.35
C PRO A 211 63.34 -28.82 -13.98
N LEU A 212 63.02 -29.88 -14.69
CA LEU A 212 63.83 -31.13 -14.70
C LEU A 212 65.02 -30.97 -15.58
N MET A 213 66.19 -31.28 -15.03
CA MET A 213 67.30 -31.84 -15.78
C MET A 213 67.17 -33.34 -15.83
#